data_26cef46914601c7501a963b83b2813a1
#
_entry.id   26cef46914601c7501a963b83b2813a1
#
_cell.length_a   1.000
_cell.length_b   1.000
_cell.length_c   1.000
_cell.angle_alpha   90.00
_cell.angle_beta   90.00
_cell.angle_gamma   90.00
#
_symmetry.space_group_name_H-M   'P 1'
#
loop_
_entity.id
_entity.type
_entity.pdbx_description
1 polymer ?
#
loop_
_entity_poly.entity_id
_entity_poly.type
_entity_poly.pdbx_seq_one_letter_code
_entity_poly.pdbx_strand_id
1 'polypeptide(L)'
;MGFLPPVVARLFADIRQYEGQMGRADGIMKGFGDTAMSTSAKVNRAANYIIGAGVAIGAVSIKMAADFQSATTRLVTDAGESVKNLDMIRKGILALAGPVGSTPKKLADGMYYIESAGYHGAQALTILKAAAEGAKVGFTDMATMASATTTVMRDYGYGANQAKNVTSGLIETVALGKTNMTLLGYSMGRVLPIAANLGIPFKEVAGAIATMTVSGQQARFSVAEIKNALLSLAAPGGKASKVMA
;
A
#
# COMPACT_ATOMS: atom_id res chain seq x y z
N MET A 1 -8.57 -41.67 23.25
CA MET A 1 -7.69 -40.60 22.72
C MET A 1 -8.13 -40.28 21.30
N GLY A 2 -8.85 -39.20 21.14
CA GLY A 2 -9.40 -38.83 19.83
C GLY A 2 -8.30 -38.24 18.92
N PHE A 3 -8.14 -38.86 17.76
CA PHE A 3 -7.27 -38.32 16.69
C PHE A 3 -7.86 -37.02 16.15
N LEU A 4 -7.14 -35.91 16.32
CA LEU A 4 -7.49 -34.64 15.72
C LEU A 4 -7.30 -34.75 14.18
N PRO A 5 -8.21 -34.19 13.36
CA PRO A 5 -8.04 -34.16 11.92
C PRO A 5 -6.72 -33.49 11.52
N PRO A 6 -6.04 -33.96 10.46
CA PRO A 6 -4.70 -33.47 10.08
C PRO A 6 -4.64 -31.95 9.82
N VAL A 7 -5.75 -31.33 9.45
CA VAL A 7 -5.85 -29.87 9.26
C VAL A 7 -5.77 -29.13 10.59
N VAL A 8 -6.42 -29.67 11.65
CA VAL A 8 -6.40 -29.08 13.01
C VAL A 8 -5.03 -29.24 13.62
N ALA A 9 -4.37 -30.39 13.42
CA ALA A 9 -3.01 -30.64 13.91
C ALA A 9 -1.98 -29.71 13.24
N ARG A 10 -2.12 -29.40 11.95
CA ARG A 10 -1.28 -28.41 11.24
C ARG A 10 -1.52 -26.99 11.75
N LEU A 11 -2.76 -26.61 11.97
CA LEU A 11 -3.10 -25.28 12.51
C LEU A 11 -2.49 -25.07 13.92
N PHE A 12 -2.54 -26.06 14.77
CA PHE A 12 -1.90 -25.99 16.10
C PHE A 12 -0.36 -25.99 16.04
N ALA A 13 0.25 -26.66 15.05
CA ALA A 13 1.69 -26.61 14.83
C ALA A 13 2.13 -25.21 14.35
N ASP A 14 1.38 -24.61 13.44
CA ASP A 14 1.63 -23.26 12.94
C ASP A 14 1.46 -22.19 14.04
N ILE A 15 0.46 -22.33 14.92
CA ILE A 15 0.25 -21.45 16.07
C ILE A 15 1.42 -21.55 17.07
N ARG A 16 1.92 -22.74 17.39
CA ARG A 16 3.08 -22.90 18.28
C ARG A 16 4.38 -22.33 17.69
N GLN A 17 4.57 -22.47 16.39
CA GLN A 17 5.71 -21.85 15.69
C GLN A 17 5.59 -20.32 15.70
N TYR A 18 4.39 -19.79 15.59
CA TYR A 18 4.07 -18.38 15.70
C TYR A 18 4.34 -17.83 17.10
N GLU A 19 3.89 -18.53 18.15
CA GLU A 19 4.15 -18.16 19.56
C GLU A 19 5.66 -18.17 19.90
N GLY A 20 6.41 -19.14 19.37
CA GLY A 20 7.86 -19.19 19.54
C GLY A 20 8.62 -18.04 18.85
N GLN A 21 8.07 -17.53 17.74
CA GLN A 21 8.63 -16.37 17.05
C GLN A 21 8.20 -15.04 17.69
N MET A 22 7.01 -14.96 18.26
CA MET A 22 6.56 -13.83 19.09
C MET A 22 7.43 -13.69 20.35
N GLY A 23 7.80 -14.78 21.00
CA GLY A 23 8.72 -14.77 22.15
C GLY A 23 10.15 -14.26 21.78
N ARG A 24 10.62 -14.53 20.55
CA ARG A 24 11.88 -13.96 20.04
C ARG A 24 11.76 -12.48 19.71
N ALA A 25 10.60 -12.04 19.19
CA ALA A 25 10.31 -10.64 18.94
C ALA A 25 10.24 -9.83 20.25
N ASP A 26 9.67 -10.41 21.32
CA ASP A 26 9.67 -9.83 22.67
C ASP A 26 11.10 -9.71 23.25
N GLY A 27 11.97 -10.69 23.01
CA GLY A 27 13.38 -10.63 23.41
C GLY A 27 14.16 -9.51 22.69
N ILE A 28 13.91 -9.31 21.39
CA ILE A 28 14.49 -8.22 20.62
C ILE A 28 13.94 -6.85 21.09
N MET A 29 12.66 -6.79 21.45
CA MET A 29 12.04 -5.58 22.01
C MET A 29 12.62 -5.19 23.36
N LYS A 30 12.80 -6.16 24.25
CA LYS A 30 13.45 -5.92 25.55
C LYS A 30 14.88 -5.43 25.36
N GLY A 31 15.66 -6.06 24.47
CA GLY A 31 17.01 -5.61 24.12
C GLY A 31 17.05 -4.21 23.52
N PHE A 32 16.07 -3.80 22.73
CA PHE A 32 15.94 -2.46 22.19
C PHE A 32 15.51 -1.44 23.29
N GLY A 33 14.60 -1.85 24.17
CA GLY A 33 14.18 -1.08 25.34
C GLY A 33 15.34 -0.83 26.30
N ASP A 34 16.12 -1.86 26.61
CA ASP A 34 17.28 -1.78 27.49
C ASP A 34 18.43 -0.96 26.88
N THR A 35 18.65 -1.06 25.55
CA THR A 35 19.63 -0.22 24.84
C THR A 35 19.18 1.23 24.78
N ALA A 36 17.91 1.52 24.54
CA ALA A 36 17.36 2.87 24.54
C ALA A 36 17.38 3.47 25.95
N MET A 37 17.07 2.70 26.98
CA MET A 37 17.17 3.13 28.37
C MET A 37 18.62 3.34 28.82
N SER A 38 19.58 2.49 28.43
CA SER A 38 21.00 2.65 28.77
C SER A 38 21.62 3.84 28.05
N THR A 39 21.19 4.12 26.84
CA THR A 39 21.61 5.33 26.08
C THR A 39 21.00 6.58 26.68
N SER A 40 19.75 6.55 27.13
CA SER A 40 19.12 7.67 27.82
C SER A 40 19.76 7.95 29.19
N ALA A 41 20.21 6.91 29.92
CA ALA A 41 20.94 7.08 31.18
C ALA A 41 22.34 7.68 30.98
N LYS A 42 23.01 7.42 29.84
CA LYS A 42 24.28 8.09 29.49
C LYS A 42 24.06 9.53 29.01
N VAL A 43 22.97 9.78 28.31
CA VAL A 43 22.55 11.11 27.87
C VAL A 43 22.08 11.97 29.06
N ASN A 44 21.47 11.39 30.09
CA ASN A 44 21.03 12.10 31.28
C ASN A 44 22.20 12.70 32.11
N ARG A 45 23.43 12.20 32.00
CA ARG A 45 24.61 12.86 32.59
C ARG A 45 25.08 14.11 31.83
N ALA A 46 24.79 14.18 30.53
CA ALA A 46 25.06 15.38 29.72
C ALA A 46 23.85 16.32 29.65
N ALA A 47 22.67 15.87 30.05
CA ALA A 47 21.38 16.53 29.80
C ALA A 47 20.79 17.28 30.99
N ASN A 48 21.55 17.49 32.08
CA ASN A 48 21.10 18.43 33.12
C ASN A 48 20.91 19.88 32.63
N TYR A 49 21.28 20.16 31.38
CA TYR A 49 21.01 21.44 30.69
C TYR A 49 19.86 21.39 29.68
N ILE A 50 19.24 20.20 29.38
CA ILE A 50 18.17 20.07 28.38
C ILE A 50 17.04 19.16 28.91
N ILE A 51 16.60 19.39 30.15
CA ILE A 51 15.69 18.51 30.91
C ILE A 51 14.26 18.45 30.33
N GLY A 52 13.86 19.40 29.47
CA GLY A 52 12.50 19.39 28.88
C GLY A 52 12.37 18.65 27.53
N ALA A 53 13.42 18.69 26.70
CA ALA A 53 13.34 18.16 25.31
C ALA A 53 13.76 16.69 25.17
N GLY A 54 14.69 16.20 26.01
CA GLY A 54 15.26 14.85 25.88
C GLY A 54 14.29 13.73 26.22
N VAL A 55 13.42 13.93 27.22
CA VAL A 55 12.39 12.93 27.59
C VAL A 55 11.30 12.84 26.51
N ALA A 56 10.93 13.98 25.92
CA ALA A 56 9.95 14.02 24.83
C ALA A 56 10.48 13.29 23.57
N ILE A 57 11.75 13.51 23.21
CA ILE A 57 12.39 12.84 22.05
C ILE A 57 12.47 11.32 22.26
N GLY A 58 12.87 10.87 23.46
CA GLY A 58 12.93 9.44 23.78
C GLY A 58 11.56 8.77 23.72
N ALA A 59 10.52 9.37 24.30
CA ALA A 59 9.16 8.84 24.29
C ALA A 59 8.57 8.80 22.88
N VAL A 60 8.81 9.82 22.05
CA VAL A 60 8.37 9.86 20.63
C VAL A 60 9.07 8.78 19.83
N SER A 61 10.37 8.56 20.02
CA SER A 61 11.13 7.54 19.31
C SER A 61 10.66 6.12 19.65
N ILE A 62 10.38 5.84 20.92
CA ILE A 62 9.83 4.55 21.37
C ILE A 62 8.43 4.32 20.76
N LYS A 63 7.57 5.34 20.81
CA LYS A 63 6.24 5.25 20.21
C LYS A 63 6.31 4.99 18.70
N MET A 64 7.16 5.70 17.96
CA MET A 64 7.34 5.49 16.54
C MET A 64 7.84 4.08 16.21
N ALA A 65 8.75 3.53 17.02
CA ALA A 65 9.23 2.15 16.85
C ALA A 65 8.10 1.14 17.10
N ALA A 66 7.31 1.32 18.16
CA ALA A 66 6.17 0.47 18.48
C ALA A 66 5.08 0.53 17.39
N ASP A 67 4.74 1.73 16.91
CA ASP A 67 3.77 1.94 15.84
C ASP A 67 4.23 1.27 14.54
N PHE A 68 5.52 1.36 14.19
CA PHE A 68 6.10 0.71 13.02
C PHE A 68 6.11 -0.82 13.16
N GLN A 69 6.47 -1.32 14.34
CA GLN A 69 6.43 -2.76 14.60
C GLN A 69 5.01 -3.30 14.47
N SER A 70 4.03 -2.65 15.10
CA SER A 70 2.61 -3.04 14.98
C SER A 70 2.16 -3.04 13.52
N ALA A 71 2.46 -1.98 12.76
CA ALA A 71 2.12 -1.89 11.36
C ALA A 71 2.75 -3.00 10.52
N THR A 72 4.03 -3.34 10.76
CA THR A 72 4.70 -4.43 10.03
C THR A 72 4.25 -5.83 10.47
N THR A 73 3.81 -6.01 11.71
CA THR A 73 3.21 -7.28 12.15
C THR A 73 1.90 -7.56 11.41
N ARG A 74 1.08 -6.53 11.17
CA ARG A 74 -0.16 -6.65 10.39
C ARG A 74 0.07 -7.11 8.94
N LEU A 75 1.24 -6.90 8.37
CA LEU A 75 1.56 -7.42 7.03
C LEU A 75 1.53 -8.95 7.01
N VAL A 76 1.96 -9.58 8.09
CA VAL A 76 1.93 -11.04 8.23
C VAL A 76 0.55 -11.55 8.63
N THR A 77 -0.10 -10.91 9.61
CA THR A 77 -1.37 -11.40 10.18
C THR A 77 -2.56 -11.15 9.25
N ASP A 78 -2.58 -10.00 8.57
CA ASP A 78 -3.78 -9.51 7.88
C ASP A 78 -3.60 -9.39 6.37
N ALA A 79 -2.34 -9.28 5.86
CA ALA A 79 -2.05 -9.07 4.45
C ALA A 79 -1.38 -10.27 3.75
N GLY A 80 -1.09 -11.35 4.49
CA GLY A 80 -0.58 -12.60 3.93
C GLY A 80 0.91 -12.62 3.61
N GLU A 81 1.69 -11.65 4.11
CA GLU A 81 3.14 -11.65 3.92
C GLU A 81 3.82 -12.79 4.70
N SER A 82 4.85 -13.38 4.12
CA SER A 82 5.64 -14.42 4.79
C SER A 82 6.52 -13.83 5.89
N VAL A 83 6.53 -14.46 7.06
CA VAL A 83 7.44 -14.10 8.17
C VAL A 83 8.90 -14.05 7.70
N LYS A 84 9.29 -14.91 6.74
CA LYS A 84 10.65 -14.95 6.18
C LYS A 84 11.06 -13.65 5.48
N ASN A 85 10.11 -12.93 4.91
CA ASN A 85 10.34 -11.68 4.18
C ASN A 85 10.29 -10.45 5.09
N LEU A 86 9.78 -10.59 6.33
CA LEU A 86 9.48 -9.45 7.20
C LEU A 86 10.71 -8.58 7.49
N ASP A 87 11.88 -9.17 7.70
CA ASP A 87 13.11 -8.43 7.94
C ASP A 87 13.57 -7.64 6.70
N MET A 88 13.44 -8.24 5.51
CA MET A 88 13.74 -7.57 4.24
C MET A 88 12.79 -6.40 4.03
N ILE A 89 11.50 -6.59 4.28
CA ILE A 89 10.47 -5.55 4.15
C ILE A 89 10.70 -4.41 5.13
N ARG A 90 10.97 -4.71 6.40
CA ARG A 90 11.29 -3.69 7.41
C ARG A 90 12.51 -2.84 7.02
N LYS A 91 13.59 -3.48 6.58
CA LYS A 91 14.79 -2.79 6.08
C LYS A 91 14.49 -1.95 4.86
N GLY A 92 13.72 -2.47 3.91
CA GLY A 92 13.31 -1.74 2.71
C GLY A 92 12.46 -0.51 3.03
N ILE A 93 11.49 -0.63 3.92
CA ILE A 93 10.66 0.50 4.39
C ILE A 93 11.52 1.57 5.06
N LEU A 94 12.42 1.17 5.97
CA LEU A 94 13.31 2.12 6.66
C LEU A 94 14.25 2.83 5.69
N ALA A 95 14.79 2.12 4.70
CA ALA A 95 15.64 2.70 3.67
C ALA A 95 14.89 3.71 2.77
N LEU A 96 13.60 3.49 2.53
CA LEU A 96 12.77 4.40 1.74
C LEU A 96 12.31 5.64 2.49
N ALA A 97 12.17 5.58 3.81
CA ALA A 97 11.54 6.63 4.62
C ALA A 97 12.21 8.00 4.44
N GLY A 98 13.55 8.06 4.51
CA GLY A 98 14.31 9.29 4.30
C GLY A 98 14.17 9.87 2.89
N PRO A 99 14.51 9.13 1.83
CA PRO A 99 14.43 9.61 0.45
C PRO A 99 13.06 10.12 0.03
N VAL A 100 11.98 9.44 0.45
CA VAL A 100 10.61 9.89 0.08
C VAL A 100 10.04 10.92 1.07
N GLY A 101 10.69 11.17 2.21
CA GLY A 101 10.23 12.11 3.23
C GLY A 101 8.95 11.65 3.93
N SER A 102 8.82 10.33 4.15
CA SER A 102 7.65 9.73 4.82
C SER A 102 8.07 9.02 6.11
N THR A 103 7.12 8.79 7.02
CA THR A 103 7.41 8.00 8.22
C THR A 103 7.38 6.50 7.91
N PRO A 104 8.20 5.68 8.60
CA PRO A 104 8.18 4.23 8.44
C PRO A 104 6.77 3.63 8.61
N LYS A 105 5.99 4.14 9.56
CA LYS A 105 4.61 3.70 9.78
C LYS A 105 3.73 3.95 8.57
N LYS A 106 3.76 5.16 7.99
CA LYS A 106 2.95 5.46 6.79
C LYS A 106 3.32 4.58 5.60
N LEU A 107 4.61 4.28 5.44
CA LEU A 107 5.07 3.35 4.41
C LEU A 107 4.59 1.91 4.68
N ALA A 108 4.61 1.46 5.94
CA ALA A 108 4.06 0.16 6.32
C ALA A 108 2.53 0.09 6.12
N ASP A 109 1.81 1.17 6.42
CA ASP A 109 0.37 1.27 6.13
C ASP A 109 0.11 1.17 4.61
N GLY A 110 0.93 1.80 3.76
CA GLY A 110 0.86 1.64 2.30
C GLY A 110 1.22 0.24 1.83
N MET A 111 2.25 -0.38 2.44
CA MET A 111 2.65 -1.76 2.16
C MET A 111 1.49 -2.74 2.41
N TYR A 112 0.70 -2.52 3.44
CA TYR A 112 -0.49 -3.32 3.73
C TYR A 112 -1.43 -3.45 2.52
N TYR A 113 -1.72 -2.35 1.82
CA TYR A 113 -2.57 -2.39 0.63
C TYR A 113 -1.92 -3.13 -0.54
N ILE A 114 -0.58 -3.04 -0.66
CA ILE A 114 0.18 -3.72 -1.72
C ILE A 114 0.16 -5.23 -1.49
N GLU A 115 0.42 -5.67 -0.27
CA GLU A 115 0.43 -7.09 0.09
C GLU A 115 -0.97 -7.69 0.07
N SER A 116 -1.98 -6.96 0.56
CA SER A 116 -3.40 -7.35 0.46
C SER A 116 -3.87 -7.47 -1.01
N ALA A 117 -3.20 -6.80 -1.94
CA ALA A 117 -3.45 -6.97 -3.37
C ALA A 117 -2.74 -8.19 -3.98
N GLY A 118 -1.98 -8.96 -3.19
CA GLY A 118 -1.29 -10.18 -3.61
C GLY A 118 0.16 -9.98 -4.09
N TYR A 119 0.74 -8.80 -3.90
CA TYR A 119 2.15 -8.54 -4.21
C TYR A 119 2.98 -8.64 -2.93
N HIS A 120 3.94 -9.57 -2.86
CA HIS A 120 4.70 -9.88 -1.66
C HIS A 120 6.21 -9.70 -1.85
N GLY A 121 6.94 -9.58 -0.75
CA GLY A 121 8.40 -9.58 -0.72
C GLY A 121 9.03 -8.44 -1.52
N ALA A 122 10.01 -8.76 -2.37
CA ALA A 122 10.74 -7.78 -3.17
C ALA A 122 9.85 -7.06 -4.20
N GLN A 123 8.83 -7.73 -4.72
CA GLN A 123 7.86 -7.13 -5.63
C GLN A 123 7.05 -6.04 -4.93
N ALA A 124 6.59 -6.31 -3.70
CA ALA A 124 5.87 -5.33 -2.89
C ALA A 124 6.73 -4.09 -2.58
N LEU A 125 8.03 -4.27 -2.29
CA LEU A 125 8.95 -3.15 -2.09
C LEU A 125 9.14 -2.30 -3.35
N THR A 126 9.17 -2.92 -4.53
CA THR A 126 9.25 -2.20 -5.81
C THR A 126 8.01 -1.32 -6.03
N ILE A 127 6.82 -1.86 -5.76
CA ILE A 127 5.55 -1.13 -5.86
C ILE A 127 5.49 -0.03 -4.79
N LEU A 128 5.90 -0.34 -3.55
CA LEU A 128 5.94 0.63 -2.46
C LEU A 128 6.78 1.85 -2.81
N LYS A 129 7.96 1.64 -3.42
CA LYS A 129 8.82 2.74 -3.85
C LYS A 129 8.11 3.64 -4.86
N ALA A 130 7.52 3.05 -5.90
CA ALA A 130 6.80 3.81 -6.92
C ALA A 130 5.60 4.57 -6.33
N ALA A 131 4.81 3.91 -5.46
CA ALA A 131 3.67 4.52 -4.79
C ALA A 131 4.11 5.64 -3.82
N ALA A 132 5.24 5.49 -3.11
CA ALA A 132 5.74 6.52 -2.19
C ALA A 132 6.25 7.76 -2.93
N GLU A 133 6.98 7.57 -4.04
CA GLU A 133 7.38 8.66 -4.93
C GLU A 133 6.15 9.37 -5.50
N GLY A 134 5.15 8.59 -5.93
CA GLY A 134 3.89 9.11 -6.45
C GLY A 134 3.05 9.84 -5.41
N ALA A 135 2.98 9.36 -4.19
CA ALA A 135 2.26 10.02 -3.09
C ALA A 135 2.85 11.40 -2.78
N LYS A 136 4.19 11.50 -2.82
CA LYS A 136 4.90 12.76 -2.63
C LYS A 136 4.61 13.76 -3.74
N VAL A 137 4.68 13.35 -5.00
CA VAL A 137 4.43 14.20 -6.19
C VAL A 137 2.94 14.55 -6.31
N GLY A 138 2.05 13.60 -6.05
CA GLY A 138 0.60 13.76 -6.17
C GLY A 138 -0.06 14.40 -4.94
N PHE A 139 0.70 14.82 -3.93
CA PHE A 139 0.20 15.42 -2.69
C PHE A 139 -0.94 14.61 -2.05
N THR A 140 -0.80 13.28 -2.04
CA THR A 140 -1.77 12.35 -1.46
C THR A 140 -1.14 11.48 -0.38
N ASP A 141 -1.98 10.83 0.43
CA ASP A 141 -1.45 9.90 1.43
C ASP A 141 -0.95 8.59 0.77
N MET A 142 -0.05 7.91 1.50
CA MET A 142 0.60 6.70 1.04
C MET A 142 -0.38 5.55 0.79
N ALA A 143 -1.36 5.40 1.67
CA ALA A 143 -2.35 4.33 1.59
C ALA A 143 -3.25 4.51 0.35
N THR A 144 -3.70 5.73 0.08
CA THR A 144 -4.51 6.07 -1.10
C THR A 144 -3.73 5.79 -2.40
N MET A 145 -2.46 6.22 -2.48
CA MET A 145 -1.65 5.96 -3.68
C MET A 145 -1.36 4.47 -3.87
N ALA A 146 -1.00 3.75 -2.81
CA ALA A 146 -0.76 2.32 -2.85
C ALA A 146 -2.01 1.55 -3.30
N SER A 147 -3.17 1.87 -2.72
CA SER A 147 -4.46 1.27 -3.09
C SER A 147 -4.84 1.55 -4.55
N ALA A 148 -4.73 2.79 -5.00
CA ALA A 148 -5.05 3.14 -6.39
C ALA A 148 -4.10 2.45 -7.38
N THR A 149 -2.79 2.44 -7.10
CA THR A 149 -1.79 1.78 -7.93
C THR A 149 -2.05 0.28 -8.04
N THR A 150 -2.28 -0.40 -6.91
CA THR A 150 -2.52 -1.85 -6.90
C THR A 150 -3.87 -2.23 -7.51
N THR A 151 -4.88 -1.39 -7.41
CA THR A 151 -6.16 -1.60 -8.12
C THR A 151 -5.95 -1.66 -9.63
N VAL A 152 -5.25 -0.68 -10.22
CA VAL A 152 -4.91 -0.69 -11.66
C VAL A 152 -4.07 -1.92 -12.00
N MET A 153 -3.04 -2.19 -11.20
CA MET A 153 -2.13 -3.32 -11.48
C MET A 153 -2.85 -4.66 -11.47
N ARG A 154 -3.75 -4.88 -10.52
CA ARG A 154 -4.55 -6.12 -10.44
C ARG A 154 -5.50 -6.28 -11.62
N ASP A 155 -6.24 -5.23 -11.92
CA ASP A 155 -7.27 -5.28 -12.96
C ASP A 155 -6.67 -5.53 -14.35
N TYR A 156 -5.44 -5.03 -14.58
CA TYR A 156 -4.71 -5.24 -15.84
C TYR A 156 -3.69 -6.39 -15.79
N GLY A 157 -3.55 -7.08 -14.68
CA GLY A 157 -2.56 -8.16 -14.53
C GLY A 157 -1.11 -7.68 -14.61
N TYR A 158 -0.82 -6.45 -14.22
CA TYR A 158 0.52 -5.86 -14.32
C TYR A 158 1.46 -6.38 -13.21
N GLY A 159 2.69 -6.70 -13.59
CA GLY A 159 3.76 -7.02 -12.66
C GLY A 159 4.35 -5.78 -11.97
N ALA A 160 5.15 -5.99 -10.94
CA ALA A 160 5.75 -4.91 -10.13
C ALA A 160 6.58 -3.90 -10.94
N ASN A 161 7.17 -4.32 -12.06
CA ASN A 161 7.93 -3.46 -12.98
C ASN A 161 7.08 -2.37 -13.64
N GLN A 162 5.75 -2.54 -13.69
CA GLN A 162 4.83 -1.54 -14.25
C GLN A 162 4.36 -0.51 -13.22
N ALA A 163 4.65 -0.70 -11.93
CA ALA A 163 4.17 0.17 -10.86
C ALA A 163 4.46 1.65 -11.10
N LYS A 164 5.66 1.99 -11.58
CA LYS A 164 6.04 3.37 -11.90
C LYS A 164 5.17 3.98 -13.01
N ASN A 165 4.91 3.22 -14.08
CA ASN A 165 4.08 3.67 -15.20
C ASN A 165 2.64 3.89 -14.76
N VAL A 166 2.10 2.98 -13.95
CA VAL A 166 0.75 3.08 -13.38
C VAL A 166 0.64 4.31 -12.48
N THR A 167 1.58 4.47 -11.55
CA THR A 167 1.61 5.61 -10.63
C THR A 167 1.71 6.94 -11.38
N SER A 168 2.56 7.04 -12.40
CA SER A 168 2.67 8.23 -13.26
C SER A 168 1.36 8.53 -13.98
N GLY A 169 0.71 7.51 -14.57
CA GLY A 169 -0.58 7.70 -15.23
C GLY A 169 -1.69 8.16 -14.29
N LEU A 170 -1.70 7.69 -13.03
CA LEU A 170 -2.61 8.17 -12.00
C LEU A 170 -2.38 9.66 -11.68
N ILE A 171 -1.11 10.07 -11.52
CA ILE A 171 -0.74 11.46 -11.26
C ILE A 171 -1.13 12.34 -12.44
N GLU A 172 -0.83 11.93 -13.68
CA GLU A 172 -1.21 12.65 -14.89
C GLU A 172 -2.73 12.82 -14.99
N THR A 173 -3.51 11.78 -14.65
CA THR A 173 -4.97 11.86 -14.66
C THR A 173 -5.49 12.94 -13.69
N VAL A 174 -4.88 13.04 -12.51
CA VAL A 174 -5.24 14.08 -11.52
C VAL A 174 -4.75 15.45 -11.96
N ALA A 175 -3.55 15.55 -12.53
CA ALA A 175 -2.96 16.81 -12.98
C ALA A 175 -3.69 17.42 -14.18
N LEU A 176 -4.11 16.60 -15.14
CA LEU A 176 -4.82 17.02 -16.33
C LEU A 176 -6.32 17.14 -16.12
N GLY A 177 -6.87 16.37 -15.16
CA GLY A 177 -8.28 16.39 -14.82
C GLY A 177 -8.58 17.31 -13.62
N LYS A 178 -9.84 17.67 -13.46
CA LYS A 178 -10.31 18.43 -12.28
C LYS A 178 -10.78 17.46 -11.18
N THR A 179 -9.85 16.67 -10.62
CA THR A 179 -10.12 15.65 -9.63
C THR A 179 -8.97 15.53 -8.62
N ASN A 180 -9.06 14.60 -7.67
CA ASN A 180 -7.99 14.27 -6.76
C ASN A 180 -7.81 12.74 -6.68
N MET A 181 -6.68 12.30 -6.10
CA MET A 181 -6.32 10.88 -6.06
C MET A 181 -7.34 10.04 -5.28
N THR A 182 -7.92 10.56 -4.22
CA THR A 182 -8.90 9.85 -3.40
C THR A 182 -10.17 9.56 -4.22
N LEU A 183 -10.74 10.58 -4.87
CA LEU A 183 -11.94 10.43 -5.71
C LEU A 183 -11.68 9.52 -6.91
N LEU A 184 -10.50 9.68 -7.54
CA LEU A 184 -10.10 8.86 -8.67
C LEU A 184 -9.96 7.40 -8.26
N GLY A 185 -9.20 7.10 -7.21
CA GLY A 185 -8.95 5.74 -6.71
C GLY A 185 -10.24 4.98 -6.36
N TYR A 186 -11.17 5.63 -5.65
CA TYR A 186 -12.46 5.01 -5.32
C TYR A 186 -13.37 4.77 -6.54
N SER A 187 -13.24 5.61 -7.57
CA SER A 187 -14.13 5.53 -8.73
C SER A 187 -13.67 4.49 -9.74
N MET A 188 -12.35 4.41 -9.98
CA MET A 188 -11.76 3.66 -11.11
C MET A 188 -12.01 2.16 -11.04
N GLY A 189 -12.03 1.53 -9.87
CA GLY A 189 -12.27 0.11 -9.72
C GLY A 189 -13.57 -0.41 -10.35
N ARG A 190 -14.48 0.49 -10.75
CA ARG A 190 -15.72 0.13 -11.44
C ARG A 190 -15.61 -0.01 -12.95
N VAL A 191 -14.63 0.64 -13.56
CA VAL A 191 -14.45 0.66 -15.03
C VAL A 191 -13.24 -0.16 -15.46
N LEU A 192 -12.18 -0.21 -14.64
CA LEU A 192 -10.92 -0.85 -14.99
C LEU A 192 -11.07 -2.34 -15.37
N PRO A 193 -11.81 -3.18 -14.62
CA PRO A 193 -11.97 -4.59 -14.99
C PRO A 193 -12.64 -4.74 -16.36
N ILE A 194 -13.60 -3.89 -16.69
CA ILE A 194 -14.33 -3.91 -17.95
C ILE A 194 -13.39 -3.49 -19.09
N ALA A 195 -12.68 -2.39 -18.91
CA ALA A 195 -11.73 -1.88 -19.89
C ALA A 195 -10.59 -2.88 -20.14
N ALA A 196 -10.04 -3.49 -19.10
CA ALA A 196 -9.01 -4.51 -19.21
C ALA A 196 -9.49 -5.74 -20.00
N ASN A 197 -10.71 -6.24 -19.72
CA ASN A 197 -11.32 -7.34 -20.45
C ASN A 197 -11.59 -7.02 -21.93
N LEU A 198 -11.82 -5.77 -22.27
CA LEU A 198 -11.98 -5.30 -23.64
C LEU A 198 -10.65 -4.96 -24.33
N GLY A 199 -9.52 -5.14 -23.65
CA GLY A 199 -8.19 -4.82 -24.17
C GLY A 199 -7.90 -3.33 -24.28
N ILE A 200 -8.68 -2.46 -23.63
CA ILE A 200 -8.49 -1.01 -23.65
C ILE A 200 -7.38 -0.65 -22.66
N PRO A 201 -6.29 -0.02 -23.10
CA PRO A 201 -5.18 0.33 -22.23
C PRO A 201 -5.58 1.27 -21.08
N PHE A 202 -4.95 1.11 -19.92
CA PHE A 202 -5.18 1.98 -18.76
C PHE A 202 -5.07 3.48 -19.11
N LYS A 203 -4.08 3.86 -19.93
CA LYS A 203 -3.86 5.24 -20.35
C LYS A 203 -5.07 5.87 -21.06
N GLU A 204 -5.78 5.12 -21.87
CA GLU A 204 -6.96 5.60 -22.57
C GLU A 204 -8.12 5.87 -21.62
N VAL A 205 -8.35 4.95 -20.67
CA VAL A 205 -9.35 5.14 -19.62
C VAL A 205 -9.01 6.35 -18.74
N ALA A 206 -7.75 6.49 -18.37
CA ALA A 206 -7.23 7.59 -17.57
C ALA A 206 -7.41 8.94 -18.31
N GLY A 207 -7.07 8.99 -19.61
CA GLY A 207 -7.26 10.16 -20.46
C GLY A 207 -8.72 10.56 -20.61
N ALA A 208 -9.62 9.59 -20.82
CA ALA A 208 -11.05 9.82 -20.89
C ALA A 208 -11.59 10.44 -19.59
N ILE A 209 -11.19 9.89 -18.42
CA ILE A 209 -11.57 10.43 -17.11
C ILE A 209 -11.05 11.87 -16.95
N ALA A 210 -9.79 12.13 -17.29
CA ALA A 210 -9.19 13.47 -17.21
C ALA A 210 -9.96 14.47 -18.07
N THR A 211 -10.27 14.13 -19.32
CA THR A 211 -11.01 14.98 -20.27
C THR A 211 -12.41 15.31 -19.74
N MET A 212 -13.14 14.32 -19.22
CA MET A 212 -14.49 14.55 -18.70
C MET A 212 -14.47 15.37 -17.42
N THR A 213 -13.49 15.15 -16.56
CA THR A 213 -13.39 15.90 -15.30
C THR A 213 -12.93 17.34 -15.50
N VAL A 214 -12.08 17.61 -16.47
CA VAL A 214 -11.68 18.99 -16.86
C VAL A 214 -12.88 19.79 -17.35
N SER A 215 -13.84 19.15 -18.02
CA SER A 215 -15.10 19.75 -18.45
C SER A 215 -16.09 20.01 -17.32
N GLY A 216 -15.71 19.73 -16.06
CA GLY A 216 -16.51 20.01 -14.87
C GLY A 216 -17.30 18.82 -14.33
N GLN A 217 -17.23 17.67 -14.96
CA GLN A 217 -17.90 16.46 -14.48
C GLN A 217 -17.14 15.85 -13.29
N GLN A 218 -17.87 15.35 -12.29
CA GLN A 218 -17.23 14.66 -11.16
C GLN A 218 -16.68 13.29 -11.60
N ALA A 219 -15.49 12.89 -11.12
CA ALA A 219 -14.83 11.65 -11.50
C ALA A 219 -15.73 10.39 -11.37
N ARG A 220 -16.58 10.33 -10.34
CA ARG A 220 -17.52 9.21 -10.15
C ARG A 220 -18.56 9.07 -11.28
N PHE A 221 -19.01 10.17 -11.85
CA PHE A 221 -19.95 10.19 -12.97
C PHE A 221 -19.24 9.89 -14.28
N SER A 222 -18.06 10.51 -14.50
CA SER A 222 -17.21 10.21 -15.66
C SER A 222 -16.91 8.72 -15.77
N VAL A 223 -16.51 8.09 -14.67
CA VAL A 223 -16.26 6.65 -14.60
C VAL A 223 -17.53 5.82 -14.89
N ALA A 224 -18.68 6.23 -14.35
CA ALA A 224 -19.95 5.53 -14.59
C ALA A 224 -20.38 5.61 -16.06
N GLU A 225 -20.21 6.75 -16.70
CA GLU A 225 -20.55 6.96 -18.13
C GLU A 225 -19.61 6.17 -19.04
N ILE A 226 -18.28 6.22 -18.79
CA ILE A 226 -17.31 5.42 -19.53
C ILE A 226 -17.66 3.92 -19.38
N LYS A 227 -17.92 3.46 -18.16
CA LYS A 227 -18.36 2.08 -17.91
C LYS A 227 -19.58 1.71 -18.74
N ASN A 228 -20.63 2.54 -18.72
CA ASN A 228 -21.86 2.27 -19.45
C ASN A 228 -21.65 2.27 -20.96
N ALA A 229 -20.82 3.18 -21.47
CA ALA A 229 -20.43 3.21 -22.90
C ALA A 229 -19.70 1.91 -23.27
N LEU A 230 -18.72 1.47 -22.49
CA LEU A 230 -17.97 0.23 -22.74
C LEU A 230 -18.89 -1.02 -22.71
N LEU A 231 -19.81 -1.09 -21.75
CA LEU A 231 -20.78 -2.18 -21.69
C LEU A 231 -21.73 -2.18 -22.88
N SER A 232 -22.15 -1.00 -23.36
CA SER A 232 -23.00 -0.88 -24.54
C SER A 232 -22.29 -1.27 -25.83
N LEU A 233 -20.99 -0.99 -25.93
CA LEU A 233 -20.15 -1.39 -27.06
C LEU A 233 -19.86 -2.91 -27.05
N ALA A 234 -19.70 -3.48 -25.86
CA ALA A 234 -19.42 -4.90 -25.67
C ALA A 234 -20.67 -5.79 -25.80
N ALA A 235 -21.89 -5.23 -25.74
CA ALA A 235 -23.14 -6.01 -25.76
C ALA A 235 -23.34 -6.67 -27.13
N PRO A 236 -23.47 -8.03 -27.20
CA PRO A 236 -23.73 -8.73 -28.44
C PRO A 236 -25.07 -8.27 -29.06
N GLY A 237 -25.08 -7.83 -30.31
CA GLY A 237 -26.28 -7.39 -31.02
C GLY A 237 -26.81 -6.01 -30.61
N GLY A 238 -26.07 -5.25 -29.79
CA GLY A 238 -26.36 -3.86 -29.48
C GLY A 238 -26.29 -2.96 -30.72
N LYS A 239 -27.03 -1.82 -30.70
CA LYS A 239 -27.00 -0.85 -31.83
C LYS A 239 -25.56 -0.43 -32.17
N ALA A 240 -24.70 -0.26 -31.17
CA ALA A 240 -23.31 0.11 -31.35
C ALA A 240 -22.47 -1.00 -32.02
N SER A 241 -22.65 -2.29 -31.65
CA SER A 241 -21.92 -3.39 -32.26
C SER A 241 -22.30 -3.63 -33.72
N LYS A 242 -23.54 -3.26 -34.13
CA LYS A 242 -24.00 -3.35 -35.53
C LYS A 242 -23.43 -2.24 -36.42
N VAL A 243 -22.98 -1.14 -35.84
CA VAL A 243 -22.38 -0.02 -36.60
C VAL A 243 -20.87 -0.20 -36.75
N MET A 244 -20.23 -1.01 -35.89
CA MET A 244 -18.79 -1.28 -35.91
C MET A 244 -18.42 -2.59 -36.61
N ALA A 245 -19.39 -3.43 -36.99
CA ALA A 245 -19.23 -4.63 -37.81
C ALA A 245 -19.40 -4.29 -39.28
#